data_13624b5a6964ca9229a2e5c51b6dbb65
#
_entry.id   13624b5a6964ca9229a2e5c51b6dbb65
#
_cell.length_a   1.000
_cell.length_b   1.000
_cell.length_c   1.000
_cell.angle_alpha   90.00
_cell.angle_beta   90.00
_cell.angle_gamma   90.00
#
_symmetry.space_group_name_H-M   'P 1'
#
loop_
_entity.id
_entity.type
_entity.pdbx_description
1 polymer ?
#
loop_
_entity_poly.entity_id
_entity_poly.type
_entity_poly.pdbx_seq_one_letter_code
_entity_poly.pdbx_strand_id
1 'polypeptide(L)'
;RLELTFAADGVTVAVVPFRYGEGIDALPEIPAKKGYSAAWPDLDYTHLTASQTLEAEYTPYTSALTDGGELPQILVDGSFSSRAEVSHTTEEVTWTDARGRTHSGTAYTVTVEDPDLEQVAYTVHCRLPDAGGRYDLWVLGEDGWAQAEHEIDGQYLLLTSQTEAITFCVTERPGSLSAWLAAGAGCLLLLAAACYV
;
A
#
# COMPACT_ATOMS: atom_id res chain seq x y z
N ARG A 1 6.05 -18.46 45.56
CA ARG A 1 5.64 -18.63 44.18
C ARG A 1 5.53 -17.23 43.60
N LEU A 2 6.16 -17.00 42.46
CA LEU A 2 6.10 -15.73 41.75
C LEU A 2 4.92 -15.73 40.78
N GLU A 3 4.40 -14.55 40.44
CA GLU A 3 3.22 -14.41 39.58
C GLU A 3 3.41 -13.23 38.60
N LEU A 4 3.05 -13.47 37.34
CA LEU A 4 2.78 -12.41 36.37
C LEU A 4 1.29 -12.11 36.38
N THR A 5 0.93 -10.85 36.63
CA THR A 5 -0.44 -10.36 36.46
C THR A 5 -0.53 -9.61 35.14
N PHE A 6 -1.40 -10.06 34.28
CA PHE A 6 -1.71 -9.42 32.99
C PHE A 6 -2.98 -8.59 33.16
N ALA A 7 -2.92 -7.32 32.81
CA ALA A 7 -4.04 -6.38 32.90
C ALA A 7 -4.24 -5.65 31.56
N ALA A 8 -5.48 -5.26 31.27
CA ALA A 8 -5.85 -4.49 30.10
C ALA A 8 -6.87 -3.41 30.52
N ASP A 9 -6.61 -2.15 30.20
CA ASP A 9 -7.38 -0.98 30.64
C ASP A 9 -7.64 -1.01 32.18
N GLY A 10 -6.62 -1.42 32.96
CA GLY A 10 -6.68 -1.52 34.40
C GLY A 10 -7.46 -2.72 34.99
N VAL A 11 -7.93 -3.64 34.12
CA VAL A 11 -8.65 -4.85 34.55
C VAL A 11 -7.75 -6.07 34.40
N THR A 12 -7.62 -6.88 35.46
CA THR A 12 -6.86 -8.13 35.39
C THR A 12 -7.48 -9.10 34.39
N VAL A 13 -6.69 -9.49 33.39
CA VAL A 13 -7.04 -10.47 32.36
C VAL A 13 -6.66 -11.88 32.81
N ALA A 14 -5.44 -12.03 33.34
CA ALA A 14 -4.93 -13.32 33.81
C ALA A 14 -3.87 -13.15 34.89
N VAL A 15 -3.68 -14.19 35.70
CA VAL A 15 -2.57 -14.32 36.65
C VAL A 15 -1.88 -15.65 36.38
N VAL A 16 -0.62 -15.59 35.95
CA VAL A 16 0.16 -16.78 35.58
C VAL A 16 1.27 -16.99 36.61
N PRO A 17 1.19 -18.08 37.41
CA PRO A 17 2.23 -18.40 38.38
C PRO A 17 3.43 -19.03 37.68
N PHE A 18 4.63 -18.68 38.15
CA PHE A 18 5.88 -19.25 37.65
C PHE A 18 6.88 -19.50 38.80
N ARG A 19 8.01 -20.15 38.48
CA ARG A 19 9.14 -20.31 39.41
C ARG A 19 10.28 -19.37 39.01
N TYR A 20 11.07 -18.96 40.00
CA TYR A 20 12.25 -18.12 39.76
C TYR A 20 13.18 -18.73 38.70
N GLY A 21 13.50 -17.95 37.67
CA GLY A 21 14.36 -18.35 36.56
C GLY A 21 13.66 -19.20 35.48
N GLU A 22 12.38 -19.51 35.64
CA GLU A 22 11.59 -20.19 34.59
C GLU A 22 10.79 -19.14 33.78
N GLY A 23 10.32 -19.52 32.58
CA GLY A 23 9.43 -18.76 31.73
C GLY A 23 7.98 -19.15 31.85
N ILE A 24 7.14 -18.57 30.99
CA ILE A 24 5.76 -18.99 30.78
C ILE A 24 5.60 -19.52 29.36
N ASP A 25 4.74 -20.54 29.19
CA ASP A 25 4.60 -21.26 27.93
C ASP A 25 3.80 -20.47 26.87
N ALA A 26 2.87 -19.61 27.31
CA ALA A 26 2.02 -18.82 26.43
C ALA A 26 1.55 -17.54 27.11
N LEU A 27 1.41 -16.48 26.32
CA LEU A 27 0.81 -15.22 26.74
C LEU A 27 -0.73 -15.36 26.69
N PRO A 28 -1.47 -14.75 27.65
CA PRO A 28 -2.91 -14.69 27.57
C PRO A 28 -3.38 -13.82 26.41
N GLU A 29 -4.56 -14.09 25.89
CA GLU A 29 -5.20 -13.27 24.88
C GLU A 29 -5.53 -11.89 25.42
N ILE A 30 -5.22 -10.83 24.65
CA ILE A 30 -5.56 -9.44 25.01
C ILE A 30 -7.01 -9.17 24.58
N PRO A 31 -7.88 -8.61 25.44
CA PRO A 31 -9.21 -8.21 25.06
C PRO A 31 -9.21 -7.26 23.85
N ALA A 32 -9.98 -7.59 22.82
CA ALA A 32 -10.07 -6.76 21.62
C ALA A 32 -10.70 -5.39 21.93
N LYS A 33 -10.11 -4.32 21.36
CA LYS A 33 -10.60 -2.96 21.46
C LYS A 33 -10.79 -2.39 20.05
N LYS A 34 -12.01 -1.99 19.74
CA LYS A 34 -12.35 -1.52 18.39
C LYS A 34 -11.50 -0.32 17.98
N GLY A 35 -10.82 -0.41 16.82
CA GLY A 35 -9.97 0.64 16.28
C GLY A 35 -8.55 0.68 16.88
N TYR A 36 -8.15 -0.37 17.58
CA TYR A 36 -6.82 -0.49 18.19
C TYR A 36 -6.21 -1.84 17.90
N SER A 37 -4.90 -1.88 17.65
CA SER A 37 -4.06 -3.06 17.83
C SER A 37 -3.63 -3.15 19.30
N ALA A 38 -3.34 -4.35 19.79
CA ALA A 38 -2.93 -4.57 21.16
C ALA A 38 -1.71 -5.49 21.23
N ALA A 39 -0.80 -5.20 22.13
CA ALA A 39 0.37 -6.02 22.40
C ALA A 39 0.67 -6.04 23.90
N TRP A 40 1.25 -7.15 24.38
CA TRP A 40 1.90 -7.16 25.69
C TRP A 40 3.26 -6.47 25.59
N PRO A 41 3.74 -5.82 26.68
CA PRO A 41 5.06 -5.21 26.71
C PRO A 41 6.16 -6.17 26.27
N ASP A 42 7.19 -5.65 25.57
CA ASP A 42 8.37 -6.41 25.20
C ASP A 42 9.19 -6.78 26.43
N LEU A 43 9.15 -8.06 26.81
CA LEU A 43 9.80 -8.63 27.97
C LEU A 43 10.35 -10.02 27.59
N ASP A 44 11.49 -10.41 28.18
CA ASP A 44 11.95 -11.78 28.12
C ASP A 44 11.07 -12.71 28.97
N TYR A 45 10.03 -13.29 28.37
CA TYR A 45 9.10 -14.20 28.99
C TYR A 45 9.68 -15.60 29.25
N THR A 46 10.90 -15.88 28.82
CA THR A 46 11.55 -17.17 28.99
C THR A 46 12.36 -17.28 30.28
N HIS A 47 12.72 -16.13 30.89
CA HIS A 47 13.52 -16.11 32.13
C HIS A 47 13.02 -15.05 33.11
N LEU A 48 12.07 -15.41 33.98
CA LEU A 48 11.41 -14.51 34.87
C LEU A 48 11.97 -14.62 36.31
N THR A 49 12.28 -13.50 36.94
CA THR A 49 12.94 -13.45 38.25
C THR A 49 12.14 -12.74 39.34
N ALA A 50 11.06 -12.03 38.99
CA ALA A 50 10.24 -11.27 39.94
C ALA A 50 8.77 -11.28 39.53
N SER A 51 7.87 -11.20 40.53
CA SER A 51 6.46 -10.91 40.28
C SER A 51 6.28 -9.49 39.77
N GLN A 52 5.45 -9.31 38.74
CA GLN A 52 5.14 -8.00 38.17
C GLN A 52 3.76 -7.97 37.54
N THR A 53 3.24 -6.78 37.34
CA THR A 53 2.01 -6.54 36.58
C THR A 53 2.39 -5.95 35.22
N LEU A 54 1.83 -6.54 34.16
CA LEU A 54 2.01 -6.11 32.78
C LEU A 54 0.67 -5.55 32.30
N GLU A 55 0.69 -4.32 31.82
CA GLU A 55 -0.49 -3.67 31.24
C GLU A 55 -0.41 -3.80 29.70
N ALA A 56 -1.52 -4.22 29.07
CA ALA A 56 -1.60 -4.30 27.62
C ALA A 56 -1.48 -2.90 26.98
N GLU A 57 -0.68 -2.78 25.95
CA GLU A 57 -0.51 -1.55 25.18
C GLU A 57 -1.47 -1.55 24.02
N TYR A 58 -2.37 -0.55 23.96
CA TYR A 58 -3.32 -0.34 22.87
C TYR A 58 -2.87 0.81 21.99
N THR A 59 -2.62 0.53 20.72
CA THR A 59 -2.22 1.52 19.71
C THR A 59 -3.36 1.73 18.71
N PRO A 60 -3.82 2.97 18.50
CA PRO A 60 -4.89 3.24 17.53
C PRO A 60 -4.45 2.90 16.11
N TYR A 61 -5.40 2.45 15.27
CA TYR A 61 -5.17 2.23 13.86
C TYR A 61 -4.83 3.53 13.14
N THR A 62 -4.02 3.43 12.10
CA THR A 62 -3.76 4.53 11.16
C THR A 62 -4.68 4.43 9.95
N SER A 63 -5.06 5.58 9.38
CA SER A 63 -5.91 5.64 8.20
C SER A 63 -5.13 5.82 6.89
N ALA A 64 -3.83 6.09 6.97
CA ALA A 64 -3.01 6.30 5.78
C ALA A 64 -1.59 5.74 5.98
N LEU A 65 -1.05 5.14 4.91
CA LEU A 65 0.33 4.70 4.80
C LEU A 65 0.96 5.39 3.58
N THR A 66 2.27 5.65 3.63
CA THR A 66 3.00 6.23 2.50
C THR A 66 4.33 5.50 2.30
N ASP A 67 4.82 5.51 1.07
CA ASP A 67 6.15 5.02 0.70
C ASP A 67 7.31 5.94 1.16
N GLY A 68 6.97 7.02 1.87
CA GLY A 68 7.91 7.97 2.46
C GLY A 68 8.16 9.22 1.61
N GLY A 69 8.93 10.17 2.20
CA GLY A 69 9.29 11.44 1.56
C GLY A 69 8.22 12.54 1.69
N GLU A 70 8.59 13.77 1.30
CA GLU A 70 7.69 14.93 1.34
C GLU A 70 6.57 14.87 0.29
N LEU A 71 6.83 14.18 -0.82
CA LEU A 71 5.89 14.00 -1.92
C LEU A 71 5.89 12.52 -2.31
N PRO A 72 5.12 11.67 -1.60
CA PRO A 72 5.09 10.24 -1.85
C PRO A 72 4.59 9.93 -3.27
N GLN A 73 5.18 8.91 -3.91
CA GLN A 73 4.69 8.38 -5.18
C GLN A 73 3.43 7.56 -4.95
N ILE A 74 3.40 6.81 -3.84
CA ILE A 74 2.29 5.96 -3.42
C ILE A 74 1.85 6.38 -2.04
N LEU A 75 0.55 6.61 -1.90
CA LEU A 75 -0.15 6.77 -0.64
C LEU A 75 -1.29 5.77 -0.63
N VAL A 76 -1.58 5.19 0.53
CA VAL A 76 -2.65 4.19 0.67
C VAL A 76 -3.56 4.59 1.82
N ASP A 77 -4.85 4.74 1.54
CA ASP A 77 -5.89 5.02 2.53
C ASP A 77 -6.65 3.75 2.89
N GLY A 78 -6.87 3.54 4.19
CA GLY A 78 -7.56 2.37 4.71
C GLY A 78 -7.71 2.40 6.22
N SER A 79 -7.73 1.21 6.83
CA SER A 79 -7.69 1.05 8.28
C SER A 79 -6.60 0.04 8.60
N PHE A 80 -5.50 0.50 9.15
CA PHE A 80 -4.28 -0.27 9.32
C PHE A 80 -3.85 -0.31 10.77
N SER A 81 -3.21 -1.42 11.19
CA SER A 81 -2.54 -1.49 12.49
C SER A 81 -1.33 -0.54 12.52
N SER A 82 -0.79 -0.34 13.71
CA SER A 82 0.43 0.47 13.89
C SER A 82 1.70 -0.18 13.30
N ARG A 83 1.63 -1.46 12.92
CA ARG A 83 2.73 -2.22 12.32
C ARG A 83 2.58 -2.43 10.82
N ALA A 84 1.51 -1.87 10.24
CA ALA A 84 1.29 -1.96 8.81
C ALA A 84 2.33 -1.14 8.03
N GLU A 85 2.78 -1.70 6.93
CA GLU A 85 3.75 -1.07 6.03
C GLU A 85 3.24 -1.11 4.59
N VAL A 86 3.58 -0.08 3.83
CA VAL A 86 3.38 -0.05 2.39
C VAL A 86 4.74 0.01 1.70
N SER A 87 4.87 -0.79 0.66
CA SER A 87 6.03 -0.77 -0.23
C SER A 87 5.59 -0.79 -1.68
N HIS A 88 6.44 -0.33 -2.58
CA HIS A 88 6.20 -0.50 -4.01
C HIS A 88 7.48 -0.81 -4.77
N THR A 89 7.31 -1.50 -5.90
CA THR A 89 8.35 -1.72 -6.90
C THR A 89 7.87 -1.23 -8.25
N THR A 90 8.81 -0.92 -9.14
CA THR A 90 8.51 -0.47 -10.51
C THR A 90 9.21 -1.32 -11.53
N GLU A 91 8.55 -1.58 -12.66
CA GLU A 91 9.09 -2.33 -13.79
C GLU A 91 8.58 -1.74 -15.11
N GLU A 92 9.45 -1.64 -16.12
CA GLU A 92 9.04 -1.28 -17.47
C GLU A 92 8.37 -2.47 -18.14
N VAL A 93 7.12 -2.29 -18.58
CA VAL A 93 6.30 -3.35 -19.16
C VAL A 93 5.80 -2.99 -20.54
N THR A 94 5.58 -4.03 -21.35
CA THR A 94 4.90 -3.92 -22.66
C THR A 94 3.86 -5.01 -22.77
N TRP A 95 2.63 -4.64 -23.16
CA TRP A 95 1.54 -5.61 -23.31
C TRP A 95 0.66 -5.28 -24.53
N THR A 96 -0.17 -6.22 -24.90
CA THR A 96 -1.16 -6.05 -25.96
C THR A 96 -2.55 -6.19 -25.36
N ASP A 97 -3.43 -5.20 -25.60
CA ASP A 97 -4.80 -5.23 -25.13
C ASP A 97 -5.69 -6.18 -25.97
N ALA A 98 -6.92 -6.41 -25.50
CA ALA A 98 -7.90 -7.28 -26.16
C ALA A 98 -8.28 -6.82 -27.58
N ARG A 99 -7.93 -5.59 -27.98
CA ARG A 99 -8.15 -5.02 -29.31
C ARG A 99 -6.92 -5.13 -30.20
N GLY A 100 -5.85 -5.80 -29.73
CA GLY A 100 -4.59 -5.98 -30.44
C GLY A 100 -3.69 -4.74 -30.46
N ARG A 101 -3.91 -3.75 -29.60
CA ARG A 101 -3.07 -2.55 -29.51
C ARG A 101 -1.96 -2.80 -28.49
N THR A 102 -0.74 -2.46 -28.85
CA THR A 102 0.41 -2.55 -27.96
C THR A 102 0.51 -1.29 -27.10
N HIS A 103 0.73 -1.50 -25.83
CA HIS A 103 0.96 -0.47 -24.81
C HIS A 103 2.31 -0.70 -24.14
N SER A 104 2.90 0.36 -23.60
CA SER A 104 4.10 0.28 -22.78
C SER A 104 4.04 1.34 -21.69
N GLY A 105 4.69 1.08 -20.58
CA GLY A 105 4.77 2.04 -19.46
C GLY A 105 5.44 1.41 -18.25
N THR A 106 5.52 2.21 -17.19
CA THR A 106 6.03 1.77 -15.90
C THR A 106 4.90 1.14 -15.09
N ALA A 107 5.01 -0.14 -14.79
CA ALA A 107 4.13 -0.83 -13.86
C ALA A 107 4.59 -0.58 -12.42
N TYR A 108 3.62 -0.38 -11.54
CA TYR A 108 3.80 -0.30 -10.09
C TYR A 108 3.20 -1.55 -9.46
N THR A 109 3.97 -2.25 -8.63
CA THR A 109 3.43 -3.28 -7.75
C THR A 109 3.44 -2.72 -6.34
N VAL A 110 2.27 -2.43 -5.81
CA VAL A 110 2.08 -1.92 -4.45
C VAL A 110 1.70 -3.07 -3.55
N THR A 111 2.42 -3.23 -2.45
CA THR A 111 2.17 -4.24 -1.43
C THR A 111 1.86 -3.56 -0.10
N VAL A 112 0.77 -3.97 0.53
CA VAL A 112 0.37 -3.53 1.87
C VAL A 112 0.43 -4.73 2.80
N GLU A 113 1.34 -4.70 3.75
CA GLU A 113 1.51 -5.73 4.76
C GLU A 113 0.98 -5.23 6.10
N ASP A 114 0.05 -5.95 6.70
CA ASP A 114 -0.46 -5.69 8.05
C ASP A 114 -0.46 -6.98 8.85
N PRO A 115 0.51 -7.16 9.77
CA PRO A 115 0.64 -8.41 10.53
C PRO A 115 -0.46 -8.59 11.59
N ASP A 116 -1.25 -7.57 11.88
CA ASP A 116 -2.25 -7.58 12.94
C ASP A 116 -3.69 -7.66 12.41
N LEU A 117 -3.91 -7.34 11.14
CA LEU A 117 -5.23 -7.30 10.54
C LEU A 117 -5.30 -8.19 9.30
N GLU A 118 -6.38 -8.98 9.23
CA GLU A 118 -6.77 -9.58 7.96
C GLU A 118 -7.10 -8.49 6.94
N GLN A 119 -6.77 -8.78 5.71
CA GLN A 119 -6.83 -7.84 4.60
C GLN A 119 -8.18 -7.14 4.46
N VAL A 120 -8.17 -5.83 4.53
CA VAL A 120 -9.34 -4.96 4.31
C VAL A 120 -9.15 -4.23 2.99
N ALA A 121 -10.26 -3.84 2.35
CA ALA A 121 -10.20 -2.99 1.18
C ALA A 121 -9.47 -1.67 1.50
N TYR A 122 -8.61 -1.24 0.59
CA TYR A 122 -7.87 0.00 0.69
C TYR A 122 -7.84 0.73 -0.66
N THR A 123 -7.56 2.02 -0.64
CA THR A 123 -7.42 2.84 -1.83
C THR A 123 -5.97 3.26 -2.02
N VAL A 124 -5.40 2.93 -3.17
CA VAL A 124 -4.07 3.38 -3.59
C VAL A 124 -4.22 4.71 -4.32
N HIS A 125 -3.43 5.69 -3.91
CA HIS A 125 -3.25 6.98 -4.57
C HIS A 125 -1.88 6.97 -5.24
N CYS A 126 -1.86 6.92 -6.56
CA CYS A 126 -0.64 6.99 -7.36
C CYS A 126 -0.45 8.40 -7.89
N ARG A 127 0.67 9.05 -7.58
CA ARG A 127 0.94 10.40 -8.02
C ARG A 127 1.17 10.45 -9.52
N LEU A 128 0.47 11.36 -10.19
CA LEU A 128 0.56 11.61 -11.61
C LEU A 128 1.66 12.64 -11.92
N PRO A 129 2.35 12.52 -13.07
CA PRO A 129 3.32 13.52 -13.53
C PRO A 129 2.70 14.90 -13.78
N ASP A 130 1.48 14.92 -14.31
CA ASP A 130 0.73 16.14 -14.60
C ASP A 130 -0.74 16.01 -14.15
N ALA A 131 -1.19 16.91 -13.28
CA ALA A 131 -2.56 16.94 -12.78
C ALA A 131 -3.62 17.26 -13.86
N GLY A 132 -3.21 17.88 -14.98
CA GLY A 132 -4.10 18.21 -16.11
C GLY A 132 -4.14 17.16 -17.22
N GLY A 133 -3.34 16.11 -17.12
CA GLY A 133 -3.24 15.01 -18.08
C GLY A 133 -4.50 14.15 -18.13
N ARG A 134 -4.65 13.41 -19.22
CA ARG A 134 -5.64 12.33 -19.33
C ARG A 134 -4.92 11.01 -19.24
N TYR A 135 -5.38 10.16 -18.35
CA TYR A 135 -4.73 8.89 -18.07
C TYR A 135 -5.67 7.72 -18.28
N ASP A 136 -5.09 6.57 -18.61
CA ASP A 136 -5.72 5.27 -18.57
C ASP A 136 -5.04 4.45 -17.48
N LEU A 137 -5.85 3.78 -16.67
CA LEU A 137 -5.40 2.81 -15.68
C LEU A 137 -5.50 1.40 -16.26
N TRP A 138 -4.45 0.63 -16.13
CA TRP A 138 -4.36 -0.77 -16.48
C TRP A 138 -4.00 -1.57 -15.23
N VAL A 139 -4.71 -2.64 -14.96
CA VAL A 139 -4.47 -3.53 -13.81
C VAL A 139 -4.10 -4.91 -14.33
N LEU A 140 -3.08 -5.51 -13.74
CA LEU A 140 -2.65 -6.87 -14.03
C LEU A 140 -3.49 -7.85 -13.22
N GLY A 141 -4.33 -8.62 -13.90
CA GLY A 141 -5.11 -9.72 -13.35
C GLY A 141 -4.60 -11.08 -13.81
N GLU A 142 -5.33 -12.13 -13.50
CA GLU A 142 -4.99 -13.51 -13.90
C GLU A 142 -4.94 -13.68 -15.43
N ASP A 143 -5.82 -13.00 -16.16
CA ASP A 143 -5.90 -13.03 -17.62
C ASP A 143 -4.98 -12.00 -18.32
N GLY A 144 -4.13 -11.31 -17.57
CA GLY A 144 -3.25 -10.26 -18.06
C GLY A 144 -3.75 -8.84 -17.80
N TRP A 145 -3.26 -7.88 -18.60
CA TRP A 145 -3.56 -6.47 -18.44
C TRP A 145 -4.96 -6.10 -18.90
N ALA A 146 -5.76 -5.51 -18.03
CA ALA A 146 -7.10 -5.01 -18.33
C ALA A 146 -7.21 -3.52 -17.96
N GLN A 147 -7.93 -2.76 -18.80
CA GLN A 147 -8.24 -1.37 -18.50
C GLN A 147 -9.25 -1.32 -17.34
N ALA A 148 -8.98 -0.50 -16.33
CA ALA A 148 -9.81 -0.33 -15.14
C ALA A 148 -10.37 1.08 -15.03
N GLU A 149 -11.49 1.20 -14.32
CA GLU A 149 -12.03 2.49 -13.91
C GLU A 149 -11.16 3.10 -12.81
N HIS A 150 -11.06 4.41 -12.78
CA HIS A 150 -10.29 5.16 -11.81
C HIS A 150 -10.90 6.54 -11.58
N GLU A 151 -10.54 7.13 -10.47
CA GLU A 151 -10.82 8.54 -10.16
C GLU A 151 -9.50 9.32 -10.15
N ILE A 152 -9.59 10.63 -10.35
CA ILE A 152 -8.45 11.54 -10.19
C ILE A 152 -8.85 12.58 -9.17
N ASP A 153 -8.07 12.67 -8.09
CA ASP A 153 -8.18 13.70 -7.06
C ASP A 153 -6.88 14.50 -7.00
N GLY A 154 -6.97 15.75 -7.44
CA GLY A 154 -5.80 16.63 -7.54
C GLY A 154 -4.72 16.04 -8.46
N GLN A 155 -3.59 15.65 -7.90
CA GLN A 155 -2.44 15.06 -8.60
C GLN A 155 -2.35 13.55 -8.44
N TYR A 156 -3.38 12.90 -7.90
CA TYR A 156 -3.38 11.47 -7.65
C TYR A 156 -4.45 10.74 -8.44
N LEU A 157 -4.06 9.61 -9.03
CA LEU A 157 -4.98 8.62 -9.55
C LEU A 157 -5.30 7.63 -8.45
N LEU A 158 -6.61 7.37 -8.26
CA LEU A 158 -7.13 6.53 -7.19
C LEU A 158 -7.60 5.20 -7.76
N LEU A 159 -7.20 4.10 -7.11
CA LEU A 159 -7.71 2.76 -7.37
C LEU A 159 -7.91 1.98 -6.07
N THR A 160 -9.00 1.21 -6.00
CA THR A 160 -9.31 0.38 -4.83
C THR A 160 -8.81 -1.05 -5.03
N SER A 161 -8.21 -1.62 -4.00
CA SER A 161 -7.77 -3.01 -3.94
C SER A 161 -8.37 -3.72 -2.72
N GLN A 162 -8.49 -5.05 -2.83
CA GLN A 162 -8.85 -5.96 -1.74
C GLN A 162 -7.82 -7.09 -1.59
N THR A 163 -6.67 -6.95 -2.24
CA THR A 163 -5.58 -7.93 -2.22
C THR A 163 -4.34 -7.33 -1.60
N GLU A 164 -3.51 -8.13 -0.96
CA GLU A 164 -2.26 -7.71 -0.32
C GLU A 164 -1.31 -6.98 -1.28
N ALA A 165 -1.30 -7.41 -2.53
CA ALA A 165 -0.54 -6.75 -3.58
C ALA A 165 -1.41 -6.46 -4.80
N ILE A 166 -1.21 -5.29 -5.40
CA ILE A 166 -1.83 -4.90 -6.67
C ILE A 166 -0.77 -4.40 -7.65
N THR A 167 -0.82 -4.90 -8.88
CA THR A 167 0.06 -4.43 -9.96
C THR A 167 -0.75 -3.66 -10.98
N PHE A 168 -0.34 -2.42 -11.25
CA PHE A 168 -1.03 -1.55 -12.20
C PHE A 168 -0.04 -0.69 -12.98
N CYS A 169 -0.49 -0.17 -14.12
CA CYS A 169 0.25 0.77 -14.96
C CYS A 169 -0.65 1.95 -15.30
N VAL A 170 -0.10 3.15 -15.24
CA VAL A 170 -0.78 4.39 -15.63
C VAL A 170 -0.16 4.88 -16.93
N THR A 171 -0.98 5.00 -17.98
CA THR A 171 -0.54 5.49 -19.29
C THR A 171 -1.20 6.82 -19.63
N GLU A 172 -0.42 7.79 -20.07
CA GLU A 172 -0.96 9.07 -20.53
C GLU A 172 -1.62 8.92 -21.90
N ARG A 173 -2.83 9.46 -22.05
CA ARG A 173 -3.47 9.59 -23.35
C ARG A 173 -2.86 10.77 -24.10
N PRO A 174 -2.28 10.59 -25.31
CA PRO A 174 -1.79 11.71 -26.07
C PRO A 174 -2.94 12.69 -26.35
N GLY A 175 -2.78 13.93 -25.89
CA GLY A 175 -3.72 14.99 -26.18
C GLY A 175 -3.84 15.20 -27.68
N SER A 176 -5.02 15.53 -28.20
CA SER A 176 -5.28 15.71 -29.63
C SER A 176 -4.36 16.76 -30.29
N LEU A 177 -3.78 17.68 -29.51
CA LEU A 177 -2.84 18.69 -29.99
C LEU A 177 -1.42 18.16 -30.26
N SER A 178 -0.93 17.18 -29.52
CA SER A 178 0.39 16.59 -29.77
C SER A 178 0.42 15.74 -31.05
N ALA A 179 -0.71 15.11 -31.41
CA ALA A 179 -0.85 14.37 -32.65
C ALA A 179 -0.77 15.29 -33.89
N TRP A 180 -1.27 16.51 -33.80
CA TRP A 180 -1.19 17.50 -34.88
C TRP A 180 0.20 18.09 -35.08
N LEU A 181 0.96 18.26 -33.99
CA LEU A 181 2.35 18.77 -34.07
C LEU A 181 3.29 17.72 -34.69
N ALA A 182 3.10 16.44 -34.40
CA ALA A 182 3.88 15.36 -35.01
C ALA A 182 3.55 15.21 -36.51
N ALA A 183 2.28 15.36 -36.92
CA ALA A 183 1.87 15.36 -38.32
C ALA A 183 2.32 16.64 -39.07
N GLY A 184 2.32 17.79 -38.41
CA GLY A 184 2.74 19.06 -38.98
C GLY A 184 4.24 19.14 -39.26
N ALA A 185 5.08 18.53 -38.42
CA ALA A 185 6.53 18.50 -38.63
C ALA A 185 6.95 17.65 -39.84
N GLY A 186 6.18 16.57 -40.12
CA GLY A 186 6.39 15.73 -41.31
C GLY A 186 6.07 16.44 -42.62
N CYS A 187 5.02 17.28 -42.67
CA CYS A 187 4.63 18.02 -43.86
C CYS A 187 5.59 19.19 -44.19
N LEU A 188 6.18 19.81 -43.17
CA LEU A 188 7.15 20.90 -43.40
C LEU A 188 8.49 20.40 -43.99
N LEU A 189 8.91 19.19 -43.66
CA LEU A 189 10.11 18.57 -44.24
C LEU A 189 9.92 18.15 -45.72
N LEU A 190 8.71 17.79 -46.12
CA LEU A 190 8.39 17.43 -47.51
C LEU A 190 8.31 18.68 -48.40
N LEU A 191 7.88 19.85 -47.91
CA LEU A 191 7.85 21.09 -48.65
C LEU A 191 9.25 21.71 -48.84
N ALA A 192 10.18 21.50 -47.89
CA ALA A 192 11.56 21.96 -48.02
C ALA A 192 12.35 21.17 -49.08
N ALA A 193 12.03 19.92 -49.31
CA ALA A 193 12.66 19.08 -50.33
C ALA A 193 12.18 19.39 -51.76
N ALA A 194 11.01 20.00 -51.95
CA ALA A 194 10.44 20.34 -53.23
C ALA A 194 10.93 21.69 -53.79
N CYS A 195 11.57 22.52 -53.00
CA CYS A 195 12.15 23.84 -53.40
C CYS A 195 13.63 23.79 -53.75
N TYR A 196 14.27 22.62 -53.81
CA TYR A 196 15.71 22.43 -54.07
C TYR A 196 16.01 21.62 -55.33
N VAL A 197 15.12 21.68 -56.31
CA VAL A 197 15.39 21.12 -57.68
C VAL A 197 15.22 22.22 -58.72
#